data_f4430a59f7db5828a059066f1f6bf898
#
_entry.id   f4430a59f7db5828a059066f1f6bf898
#
_cell.length_a   1.000
_cell.length_b   1.000
_cell.length_c   1.000
_cell.angle_alpha   90.00
_cell.angle_beta   90.00
_cell.angle_gamma   90.00
#
_symmetry.space_group_name_H-M   'P 1'
#
loop_
_entity.id
_entity.type
_entity.pdbx_description
1 polymer ?
#
loop_
_entity_poly.entity_id
_entity_poly.type
_entity_poly.pdbx_seq_one_letter_code
_entity_poly.pdbx_strand_id
1 'polypeptide(L)'
;MPEGWVITPMQTLCTLVDGEKQNGIERINLDVKYLRGEREAKVLTSGKYTAANTLLILVDGENSGEVFRAPVDGYQGSTFKQLSIHEEMYTDYVLQVINLHRKTLRENKVGSAIPHLNKKLFKAINVPIPPYEEQKRIVNAINQTFTILDKIMENL
;
A
#
# COMPACT_ATOMS: atom_id res chain seq x y z
N MET A 1 17.12 9.68 -19.24
CA MET A 1 16.42 8.42 -18.91
C MET A 1 17.22 7.24 -19.45
N PRO A 2 17.45 6.20 -18.65
CA PRO A 2 18.07 4.98 -19.19
C PRO A 2 17.25 4.37 -20.30
N GLU A 3 17.90 3.69 -21.22
CA GLU A 3 17.24 3.02 -22.32
C GLU A 3 16.27 1.95 -21.82
N GLY A 4 15.10 1.87 -22.42
CA GLY A 4 14.04 0.93 -22.03
C GLY A 4 13.18 1.38 -20.86
N TRP A 5 13.49 2.52 -20.25
CA TRP A 5 12.66 3.11 -19.20
C TRP A 5 11.62 4.05 -19.78
N VAL A 6 10.46 4.11 -19.14
CA VAL A 6 9.40 5.08 -19.46
C VAL A 6 8.96 5.77 -18.19
N ILE A 7 8.34 6.94 -18.31
CA ILE A 7 7.73 7.65 -17.18
C ILE A 7 6.22 7.60 -17.36
N THR A 8 5.51 7.18 -16.34
CA THR A 8 4.06 7.00 -16.38
C THR A 8 3.45 7.47 -15.06
N PRO A 9 2.29 8.14 -15.07
CA PRO A 9 1.65 8.54 -13.83
C PRO A 9 1.12 7.32 -13.05
N MET A 10 1.11 7.43 -11.73
CA MET A 10 0.67 6.35 -10.82
C MET A 10 -0.72 5.83 -11.19
N GLN A 11 -1.62 6.69 -11.63
CA GLN A 11 -2.99 6.28 -12.01
C GLN A 11 -3.04 5.26 -13.14
N THR A 12 -1.99 5.14 -13.94
CA THR A 12 -1.88 4.12 -14.99
C THR A 12 -1.44 2.77 -14.42
N LEU A 13 -0.76 2.77 -13.29
CA LEU A 13 -0.15 1.57 -12.71
C LEU A 13 -1.03 0.88 -11.68
N CYS A 14 -1.95 1.62 -11.07
CA CYS A 14 -2.79 1.08 -10.01
C CYS A 14 -4.08 1.88 -9.87
N THR A 15 -5.07 1.25 -9.24
CA THR A 15 -6.35 1.88 -8.92
C THR A 15 -6.71 1.65 -7.45
N LEU A 16 -7.46 2.59 -6.90
CA LEU A 16 -8.06 2.45 -5.57
C LEU A 16 -9.47 1.89 -5.76
N VAL A 17 -9.76 0.78 -5.09
CA VAL A 17 -11.03 0.05 -5.27
C VAL A 17 -11.71 -0.12 -3.92
N ASP A 18 -13.02 0.00 -3.89
CA ASP A 18 -13.82 -0.39 -2.73
C ASP A 18 -13.99 -1.91 -2.73
N GLY A 19 -14.01 -2.48 -1.53
CA GLY A 19 -14.34 -3.89 -1.37
C GLY A 19 -15.83 -4.12 -1.59
N GLU A 20 -16.20 -5.35 -1.95
CA GLU A 20 -17.59 -5.75 -2.10
C GLU A 20 -18.21 -6.00 -0.71
N LYS A 21 -19.35 -5.36 -0.45
CA LYS A 21 -20.03 -5.51 0.84
C LYS A 21 -20.63 -6.90 1.01
N GLN A 22 -20.37 -7.50 2.17
CA GLN A 22 -20.93 -8.80 2.58
C GLN A 22 -21.58 -8.70 3.94
N ASN A 23 -22.60 -9.52 4.17
CA ASN A 23 -23.30 -9.63 5.44
C ASN A 23 -23.49 -11.11 5.80
N GLY A 24 -23.50 -11.42 7.10
CA GLY A 24 -23.83 -12.74 7.61
C GLY A 24 -22.68 -13.74 7.63
N ILE A 25 -21.50 -13.35 7.20
CA ILE A 25 -20.30 -14.21 7.24
C ILE A 25 -19.34 -13.60 8.25
N GLU A 26 -18.90 -14.39 9.23
CA GLU A 26 -17.92 -13.94 10.21
C GLU A 26 -16.53 -13.88 9.59
N ARG A 27 -15.87 -12.71 9.71
CA ARG A 27 -14.53 -12.49 9.21
C ARG A 27 -13.77 -11.55 10.15
N ILE A 28 -12.45 -11.61 10.10
CA ILE A 28 -11.58 -10.75 10.89
C ILE A 28 -11.68 -9.30 10.41
N ASN A 29 -11.76 -8.38 11.36
CA ASN A 29 -11.68 -6.94 11.09
C ASN A 29 -10.23 -6.56 10.77
N LEU A 30 -9.96 -6.23 9.50
CA LEU A 30 -8.64 -5.84 9.03
C LEU A 30 -8.46 -4.32 9.18
N ASP A 31 -8.41 -3.84 10.43
CA ASP A 31 -8.14 -2.44 10.69
C ASP A 31 -6.65 -2.20 10.94
N VAL A 32 -6.28 -0.93 11.05
CA VAL A 32 -4.87 -0.52 11.19
C VAL A 32 -4.22 -1.15 12.43
N LYS A 33 -4.89 -1.14 13.57
CA LYS A 33 -4.32 -1.67 14.81
C LYS A 33 -4.03 -3.15 14.71
N TYR A 34 -4.98 -3.92 14.15
CA TYR A 34 -4.77 -5.34 13.92
C TYR A 34 -3.60 -5.58 12.95
N LEU A 35 -3.58 -4.85 11.84
CA LEU A 35 -2.54 -5.03 10.81
C LEU A 35 -1.15 -4.63 11.30
N ARG A 36 -1.07 -3.72 12.26
CA ARG A 36 0.21 -3.35 12.92
C ARG A 36 0.59 -4.27 14.07
N GLY A 37 -0.24 -5.25 14.40
CA GLY A 37 0.01 -6.13 15.54
C GLY A 37 -0.23 -5.47 16.90
N GLU A 38 -0.93 -4.35 16.94
CA GLU A 38 -1.21 -3.59 18.15
C GLU A 38 -2.46 -4.06 18.89
N ARG A 39 -3.25 -4.92 18.26
CA ARG A 39 -4.49 -5.44 18.82
C ARG A 39 -4.75 -6.85 18.33
N GLU A 40 -5.39 -7.66 19.19
CA GLU A 40 -5.84 -8.97 18.81
C GLU A 40 -6.96 -8.91 17.75
N ALA A 41 -7.16 -10.01 17.04
CA ALA A 41 -8.19 -10.12 16.03
C ALA A 41 -9.58 -9.91 16.62
N LYS A 42 -10.41 -9.12 15.95
CA LYS A 42 -11.83 -8.99 16.22
C LYS A 42 -12.60 -9.59 15.04
N VAL A 43 -13.74 -10.20 15.33
CA VAL A 43 -14.61 -10.77 14.31
C VAL A 43 -15.78 -9.83 14.07
N LEU A 44 -16.08 -9.57 12.82
CA LEU A 44 -17.26 -8.82 12.38
C LEU A 44 -18.15 -9.74 11.56
N THR A 45 -19.44 -9.43 11.51
CA THR A 45 -20.44 -10.20 10.73
C THR A 45 -20.80 -9.51 9.41
N SER A 46 -20.24 -8.33 9.15
CA SER A 46 -20.48 -7.59 7.91
C SER A 46 -19.33 -6.62 7.64
N GLY A 47 -19.16 -6.24 6.41
CA GLY A 47 -18.18 -5.27 5.98
C GLY A 47 -17.83 -5.44 4.51
N LYS A 48 -16.77 -4.78 4.09
CA LYS A 48 -16.25 -4.91 2.73
C LYS A 48 -15.23 -6.04 2.67
N TYR A 49 -15.55 -7.07 1.89
CA TYR A 49 -14.71 -8.26 1.80
C TYR A 49 -13.33 -7.95 1.23
N THR A 50 -12.32 -8.50 1.87
CA THR A 50 -10.92 -8.40 1.45
C THR A 50 -10.31 -9.79 1.52
N ALA A 51 -9.90 -10.32 0.38
CA ALA A 51 -9.21 -11.61 0.32
C ALA A 51 -7.80 -11.48 0.89
N ALA A 52 -7.29 -12.58 1.44
CA ALA A 52 -5.89 -12.65 1.87
C ALA A 52 -4.96 -12.22 0.72
N ASN A 53 -3.87 -11.54 1.07
CA ASN A 53 -2.86 -10.98 0.16
C ASN A 53 -3.32 -9.74 -0.62
N THR A 54 -4.55 -9.28 -0.46
CA THR A 54 -4.98 -7.99 -1.02
C THR A 54 -4.21 -6.86 -0.38
N LEU A 55 -3.80 -5.88 -1.18
CA LEU A 55 -3.17 -4.67 -0.69
C LEU A 55 -4.23 -3.67 -0.24
N LEU A 56 -4.01 -3.09 0.93
CA LEU A 56 -4.87 -2.07 1.53
C LEU A 56 -4.05 -0.80 1.72
N ILE A 57 -4.54 0.32 1.22
CA ILE A 57 -3.90 1.62 1.38
C ILE A 57 -4.73 2.51 2.29
N LEU A 58 -4.08 3.12 3.27
CA LEU A 58 -4.73 4.09 4.14
C LEU A 58 -5.10 5.34 3.36
N VAL A 59 -6.38 5.68 3.36
CA VAL A 59 -6.87 6.90 2.71
C VAL A 59 -7.34 7.94 3.71
N ASP A 60 -7.53 7.57 4.97
CA ASP A 60 -7.94 8.47 6.05
C ASP A 60 -6.96 8.41 7.21
N GLY A 61 -6.67 9.56 7.83
CA GLY A 61 -5.82 9.68 9.00
C GLY A 61 -4.41 10.19 8.70
N GLU A 62 -3.59 10.29 9.75
CA GLU A 62 -2.25 10.89 9.70
C GLU A 62 -1.29 10.10 8.80
N ASN A 63 -1.45 8.79 8.69
CA ASN A 63 -0.55 7.93 7.93
C ASN A 63 -1.12 7.56 6.56
N SER A 64 -1.96 8.41 5.99
CA SER A 64 -2.50 8.21 4.64
C SER A 64 -1.39 7.94 3.64
N GLY A 65 -1.58 6.91 2.81
CA GLY A 65 -0.58 6.43 1.87
C GLY A 65 0.18 5.19 2.34
N GLU A 66 0.07 4.80 3.61
CA GLU A 66 0.65 3.56 4.11
C GLU A 66 -0.08 2.35 3.53
N VAL A 67 0.68 1.35 3.07
CA VAL A 67 0.12 0.16 2.44
C VAL A 67 0.38 -1.07 3.32
N PHE A 68 -0.65 -1.88 3.48
CA PHE A 68 -0.58 -3.17 4.18
C PHE A 68 -1.03 -4.29 3.24
N ARG A 69 -0.56 -5.50 3.49
CA ARG A 69 -1.04 -6.69 2.82
C ARG A 69 -1.93 -7.46 3.80
N ALA A 70 -3.14 -7.81 3.38
CA ALA A 70 -4.07 -8.58 4.23
C ALA A 70 -3.47 -9.95 4.52
N PRO A 71 -3.25 -10.31 5.80
CA PRO A 71 -2.66 -11.62 6.13
C PRO A 71 -3.67 -12.76 6.04
N VAL A 72 -4.94 -12.47 6.09
CA VAL A 72 -6.05 -13.43 6.05
C VAL A 72 -7.24 -12.80 5.33
N ASP A 73 -8.21 -13.61 4.93
CA ASP A 73 -9.50 -13.10 4.48
C ASP A 73 -10.18 -12.33 5.62
N GLY A 74 -10.77 -11.19 5.29
CA GLY A 74 -11.40 -10.38 6.32
C GLY A 74 -12.29 -9.29 5.74
N TYR A 75 -12.67 -8.36 6.60
CA TYR A 75 -13.35 -7.12 6.22
C TYR A 75 -12.39 -5.96 6.38
N GLN A 76 -12.24 -5.15 5.32
CA GLN A 76 -11.32 -4.01 5.38
C GLN A 76 -11.80 -2.96 6.39
N GLY A 77 -10.85 -2.39 7.12
CA GLY A 77 -11.12 -1.27 8.00
C GLY A 77 -11.64 -0.06 7.21
N SER A 78 -12.45 0.76 7.87
CA SER A 78 -13.13 1.90 7.22
C SER A 78 -12.18 2.97 6.69
N THR A 79 -10.94 2.98 7.14
CA THR A 79 -9.92 3.96 6.71
C THR A 79 -9.15 3.53 5.46
N PHE A 80 -9.44 2.34 4.94
CA PHE A 80 -8.74 1.76 3.80
C PHE A 80 -9.53 1.82 2.50
N LYS A 81 -8.79 1.82 1.40
CA LYS A 81 -9.21 1.34 0.07
C LYS A 81 -8.34 0.15 -0.30
N GLN A 82 -8.83 -0.70 -1.18
CA GLN A 82 -7.99 -1.73 -1.78
C GLN A 82 -7.14 -1.11 -2.89
N LEU A 83 -5.88 -1.52 -2.95
CA LEU A 83 -4.95 -1.06 -3.97
C LEU A 83 -4.76 -2.18 -4.99
N SER A 84 -5.25 -1.97 -6.21
CA SER A 84 -5.11 -2.92 -7.31
C SER A 84 -3.97 -2.46 -8.22
N ILE A 85 -2.92 -3.26 -8.31
CA ILE A 85 -1.75 -2.95 -9.13
C ILE A 85 -1.86 -3.70 -10.46
N HIS A 86 -1.56 -2.99 -11.55
CA HIS A 86 -1.59 -3.55 -12.90
C HIS A 86 -0.67 -4.78 -12.99
N GLU A 87 -1.16 -5.84 -13.63
CA GLU A 87 -0.47 -7.13 -13.69
C GLU A 87 0.88 -7.09 -14.43
N GLU A 88 1.08 -6.12 -15.32
CA GLU A 88 2.35 -5.94 -16.02
C GLU A 88 3.45 -5.34 -15.16
N MET A 89 3.11 -4.83 -13.99
CA MET A 89 4.08 -4.27 -13.05
C MET A 89 4.52 -5.31 -12.03
N TYR A 90 5.78 -5.24 -11.63
CA TYR A 90 6.23 -5.97 -10.45
C TYR A 90 5.67 -5.25 -9.22
N THR A 91 4.78 -5.90 -8.51
CA THR A 91 4.01 -5.29 -7.40
C THR A 91 4.90 -4.58 -6.40
N ASP A 92 5.96 -5.25 -5.94
CA ASP A 92 6.84 -4.68 -4.91
C ASP A 92 7.60 -3.45 -5.40
N TYR A 93 7.82 -3.31 -6.70
CA TYR A 93 8.40 -2.09 -7.25
C TYR A 93 7.45 -0.90 -7.07
N VAL A 94 6.18 -1.07 -7.39
CA VAL A 94 5.17 -0.02 -7.20
C VAL A 94 5.05 0.35 -5.72
N LEU A 95 5.07 -0.63 -4.83
CA LEU A 95 5.02 -0.39 -3.38
C LEU A 95 6.24 0.40 -2.90
N GLN A 96 7.42 0.13 -3.42
CA GLN A 96 8.63 0.91 -3.10
C GLN A 96 8.50 2.37 -3.57
N VAL A 97 7.94 2.60 -4.75
CA VAL A 97 7.70 3.95 -5.24
C VAL A 97 6.72 4.70 -4.34
N ILE A 98 5.62 4.04 -3.94
CA ILE A 98 4.65 4.64 -3.01
C ILE A 98 5.34 4.99 -1.69
N ASN A 99 6.14 4.08 -1.13
CA ASN A 99 6.89 4.34 0.10
C ASN A 99 7.86 5.53 -0.04
N LEU A 100 8.49 5.67 -1.18
CA LEU A 100 9.38 6.79 -1.45
C LEU A 100 8.64 8.14 -1.36
N HIS A 101 7.37 8.15 -1.70
CA HIS A 101 6.52 9.36 -1.69
C HIS A 101 5.71 9.52 -0.39
N ARG A 102 5.92 8.67 0.62
CA ARG A 102 5.13 8.70 1.86
C ARG A 102 5.18 10.06 2.57
N LYS A 103 6.35 10.68 2.66
CA LYS A 103 6.49 11.99 3.29
C LYS A 103 5.69 13.04 2.55
N THR A 104 5.83 13.11 1.22
CA THR A 104 5.10 14.05 0.38
C THR A 104 3.59 13.87 0.51
N LEU A 105 3.12 12.63 0.53
CA LEU A 105 1.70 12.33 0.70
C LEU A 105 1.17 12.77 2.07
N ARG A 106 1.95 12.57 3.14
CA ARG A 106 1.56 13.01 4.48
C ARG A 106 1.51 14.54 4.60
N GLU A 107 2.46 15.23 3.99
CA GLU A 107 2.54 16.69 4.06
C GLU A 107 1.49 17.39 3.21
N ASN A 108 0.84 16.68 2.30
CA ASN A 108 -0.14 17.24 1.36
C ASN A 108 -1.53 16.61 1.50
N LYS A 109 -1.85 16.08 2.69
CA LYS A 109 -3.19 15.58 2.99
C LYS A 109 -4.22 16.70 2.85
N VAL A 110 -5.46 16.32 2.53
CA VAL A 110 -6.59 17.24 2.38
C VAL A 110 -7.58 17.04 3.52
N GLY A 111 -8.37 18.07 3.82
CA GLY A 111 -9.35 18.05 4.89
C GLY A 111 -8.79 18.57 6.21
N SER A 112 -9.63 19.22 7.02
CA SER A 112 -9.21 19.89 8.25
C SER A 112 -9.52 19.09 9.52
N ALA A 113 -10.67 18.42 9.58
CA ALA A 113 -11.07 17.66 10.78
C ALA A 113 -10.48 16.24 10.78
N ILE A 114 -10.65 15.53 9.67
CA ILE A 114 -10.04 14.21 9.46
C ILE A 114 -9.20 14.32 8.18
N PRO A 115 -7.88 14.23 8.28
CA PRO A 115 -7.05 14.32 7.09
C PRO A 115 -7.25 13.10 6.19
N HIS A 116 -7.24 13.36 4.88
CA HIS A 116 -7.42 12.34 3.86
C HIS A 116 -6.26 12.32 2.88
N LEU A 117 -6.01 11.18 2.29
CA LEU A 117 -5.06 11.06 1.20
C LEU A 117 -5.45 12.02 0.06
N ASN A 118 -4.49 12.82 -0.38
CA ASN A 118 -4.67 13.63 -1.58
C ASN A 118 -4.62 12.71 -2.81
N LYS A 119 -5.77 12.21 -3.21
CA LYS A 119 -5.88 11.24 -4.31
C LYS A 119 -5.42 11.81 -5.64
N LYS A 120 -5.66 13.11 -5.86
CA LYS A 120 -5.20 13.78 -7.08
C LYS A 120 -3.68 13.79 -7.16
N LEU A 121 -3.01 14.12 -6.06
CA LEU A 121 -1.56 14.09 -5.95
C LEU A 121 -1.02 12.67 -6.15
N PHE A 122 -1.64 11.69 -5.46
CA PHE A 122 -1.25 10.28 -5.58
C PHE A 122 -1.33 9.79 -7.03
N LYS A 123 -2.44 10.06 -7.69
CA LYS A 123 -2.65 9.65 -9.10
C LYS A 123 -1.66 10.30 -10.06
N ALA A 124 -1.19 11.50 -9.73
CA ALA A 124 -0.30 12.29 -10.59
C ALA A 124 1.18 12.02 -10.35
N ILE A 125 1.54 11.18 -9.37
CA ILE A 125 2.95 10.83 -9.14
C ILE A 125 3.55 10.25 -10.42
N ASN A 126 4.63 10.85 -10.90
CA ASN A 126 5.35 10.35 -12.07
C ASN A 126 6.28 9.22 -11.65
N VAL A 127 6.10 8.06 -12.23
CA VAL A 127 6.84 6.85 -11.88
C VAL A 127 7.78 6.48 -13.02
N PRO A 128 9.10 6.43 -12.78
CA PRO A 128 10.02 5.87 -13.75
C PRO A 128 9.89 4.35 -13.74
N ILE A 129 9.64 3.76 -14.91
CA ILE A 129 9.37 2.33 -15.03
C ILE A 129 10.46 1.68 -15.85
N PRO A 130 11.34 0.90 -15.21
CA PRO A 130 12.31 0.05 -15.93
C PRO A 130 11.62 -1.19 -16.51
N PRO A 131 12.30 -1.93 -17.38
CA PRO A 131 11.82 -3.24 -17.79
C PRO A 131 11.52 -4.14 -16.56
N TYR A 132 10.56 -5.05 -16.71
CA TYR A 132 10.05 -5.85 -15.58
C TYR A 132 11.15 -6.56 -14.78
N GLU A 133 12.10 -7.20 -15.46
CA GLU A 133 13.18 -7.91 -14.76
C GLU A 133 14.11 -6.96 -14.00
N GLU A 134 14.26 -5.73 -14.47
CA GLU A 134 15.04 -4.72 -13.77
C GLU A 134 14.29 -4.20 -12.54
N GLN A 135 12.96 -4.09 -12.61
CA GLN A 135 12.14 -3.77 -11.42
C GLN A 135 12.43 -4.76 -10.29
N LYS A 136 12.48 -6.06 -10.61
CA LYS A 136 12.78 -7.12 -9.64
C LYS A 136 14.19 -6.97 -9.07
N ARG A 137 15.17 -6.68 -9.90
CA ARG A 137 16.57 -6.48 -9.46
C ARG A 137 16.67 -5.30 -8.51
N ILE A 138 15.99 -4.20 -8.82
CA ILE A 138 15.98 -3.01 -7.96
C ILE A 138 15.38 -3.32 -6.60
N VAL A 139 14.23 -3.99 -6.56
CA VAL A 139 13.58 -4.37 -5.30
C VAL A 139 14.48 -5.29 -4.49
N ASN A 140 15.09 -6.29 -5.12
CA ASN A 140 16.01 -7.21 -4.44
C ASN A 140 17.22 -6.46 -3.85
N ALA A 141 17.79 -5.51 -4.59
CA ALA A 141 18.90 -4.69 -4.11
C ALA A 141 18.49 -3.82 -2.91
N ILE A 142 17.31 -3.23 -2.93
CA ILE A 142 16.77 -2.46 -1.80
C ILE A 142 16.62 -3.36 -0.57
N ASN A 143 16.01 -4.53 -0.73
CA ASN A 143 15.79 -5.47 0.38
C ASN A 143 17.12 -5.98 0.97
N GLN A 144 18.11 -6.27 0.14
CA GLN A 144 19.43 -6.67 0.60
C GLN A 144 20.11 -5.55 1.38
N THR A 145 19.99 -4.30 0.91
CA THR A 145 20.55 -3.14 1.60
C THR A 145 19.94 -2.98 2.99
N PHE A 146 18.62 -3.09 3.12
CA PHE A 146 17.97 -3.02 4.43
C PHE A 146 18.37 -4.16 5.35
N THR A 147 18.53 -5.38 4.81
CA THR A 147 19.01 -6.53 5.59
C THR A 147 20.41 -6.27 6.15
N ILE A 148 21.32 -5.73 5.34
CA ILE A 148 22.67 -5.39 5.76
C ILE A 148 22.65 -4.29 6.84
N LEU A 149 21.84 -3.25 6.65
CA LEU A 149 21.71 -2.17 7.63
C LEU A 149 21.17 -2.68 8.97
N ASP A 150 20.17 -3.57 8.94
CA ASP A 150 19.62 -4.18 10.15
C ASP A 150 20.69 -4.97 10.91
N LYS A 151 21.52 -5.73 10.21
CA LYS A 151 22.63 -6.46 10.84
C LYS A 151 23.66 -5.53 11.45
N ILE A 152 23.97 -4.42 10.79
CA ILE A 152 24.88 -3.41 11.34
C ILE A 152 24.30 -2.82 12.62
N MET A 153 23.01 -2.47 12.60
CA MET A 153 22.31 -1.90 13.76
C MET A 153 22.27 -2.86 14.95
N GLU A 154 22.08 -4.17 14.70
CA GLU A 154 22.07 -5.19 15.74
C GLU A 154 23.43 -5.32 16.44
N ASN A 155 24.52 -4.97 15.78
CA ASN A 155 25.88 -5.10 16.30
C ASN A 155 26.43 -3.80 16.91
N LEU A 156 25.66 -2.75 16.95
CA LEU A 156 26.00 -1.51 17.65
C LEU A 156 25.55 -1.57 19.12
#